data_43e1f1c0a677aec4fcd2cee36ff37c8f
#
_entry.id   43e1f1c0a677aec4fcd2cee36ff37c8f
#
_cell.length_a   1.000
_cell.length_b   1.000
_cell.length_c   1.000
_cell.angle_alpha   90.00
_cell.angle_beta   90.00
_cell.angle_gamma   90.00
#
_symmetry.space_group_name_H-M   'P 1'
#
loop_
_entity.id
_entity.type
_entity.pdbx_description
1 polymer ?
#
loop_
_entity_poly.entity_id
_entity_poly.type
_entity_poly.pdbx_seq_one_letter_code
_entity_poly.pdbx_strand_id
1 'polypeptide(L)'
;MSTVATLLTAIGYRLGGGIAISPTSDPSRAICIQWLNETALWIAGICAENSSDLGRIIGTITTIIPSITAATQACPCAVTSASHGLVTGDEICIKNVVGMTELNDTEFTFTKVDADSGTLGIDSSAYTAYVSGGTMYKRKYNALASALYAPAQEGWIVKDYSRDKINLTTEKILVDYSPIETTKPSKFYVDGSNNICFPSYPDDAYTIKIPYWQLPTALTDPENTAPFLGIMDNVFIEAATWRAQNRDEYDITMELKWMVFLNERAQRAIAMRKKTQVGVGL
;
A
#
# COMPACT_ATOMS: atom_id res chain seq x y z
N MET A 1 -5.28 22.65 -9.65
CA MET A 1 -4.29 22.10 -8.70
C MET A 1 -3.07 22.99 -8.79
N SER A 2 -2.51 23.36 -7.65
CA SER A 2 -1.31 24.19 -7.63
C SER A 2 -0.09 23.39 -8.02
N THR A 3 0.81 23.99 -8.80
CA THR A 3 2.12 23.39 -9.10
C THR A 3 3.12 23.76 -8.02
N VAL A 4 4.22 23.03 -7.95
CA VAL A 4 5.37 23.38 -7.08
C VAL A 4 5.85 24.79 -7.38
N ALA A 5 5.89 25.21 -8.66
CA ALA A 5 6.25 26.57 -9.05
C ALA A 5 5.35 27.64 -8.40
N THR A 6 4.05 27.37 -8.33
CA THR A 6 3.08 28.28 -7.68
C THR A 6 3.36 28.38 -6.17
N LEU A 7 3.64 27.25 -5.50
CA LEU A 7 3.99 27.24 -4.08
C LEU A 7 5.30 27.98 -3.81
N LEU A 8 6.34 27.72 -4.62
CA LEU A 8 7.63 28.40 -4.50
C LEU A 8 7.49 29.92 -4.67
N THR A 9 6.68 30.36 -5.62
CA THR A 9 6.38 31.78 -5.81
C THR A 9 5.71 32.38 -4.57
N ALA A 10 4.72 31.70 -4.00
CA ALA A 10 4.04 32.15 -2.79
C ALA A 10 4.97 32.19 -1.56
N ILE A 11 5.87 31.22 -1.43
CA ILE A 11 6.91 31.20 -0.38
C ILE A 11 7.83 32.42 -0.55
N GLY A 12 8.30 32.70 -1.78
CA GLY A 12 9.16 33.84 -2.07
C GLY A 12 8.51 35.18 -1.72
N TYR A 13 7.21 35.37 -1.98
CA TYR A 13 6.48 36.57 -1.54
C TYR A 13 6.42 36.71 -0.02
N ARG A 14 6.27 35.62 0.72
CA ARG A 14 6.22 35.63 2.20
C ARG A 14 7.58 35.87 2.86
N LEU A 15 8.67 35.52 2.19
CA LEU A 15 10.04 35.72 2.70
C LEU A 15 10.52 37.18 2.58
N GLY A 16 9.82 38.04 1.84
CA GLY A 16 10.11 39.44 1.79
C GLY A 16 10.26 39.97 0.36
N GLY A 17 9.18 40.51 -0.20
CA GLY A 17 9.22 41.31 -1.43
C GLY A 17 9.35 40.55 -2.74
N GLY A 18 8.91 39.27 -2.80
CA GLY A 18 8.86 38.54 -4.06
C GLY A 18 10.20 37.94 -4.50
N ILE A 19 10.96 37.41 -3.56
CA ILE A 19 12.21 36.69 -3.86
C ILE A 19 11.89 35.51 -4.76
N ALA A 20 12.49 35.46 -5.96
CA ALA A 20 12.38 34.31 -6.83
C ALA A 20 13.17 33.12 -6.26
N ILE A 21 12.47 32.06 -5.86
CA ILE A 21 13.13 30.83 -5.41
C ILE A 21 13.75 30.13 -6.63
N SER A 22 15.08 30.17 -6.69
CA SER A 22 15.90 29.66 -7.79
C SER A 22 16.89 28.59 -7.29
N PRO A 23 17.63 27.90 -8.16
CA PRO A 23 18.69 26.99 -7.73
C PRO A 23 19.78 27.63 -6.87
N THR A 24 19.97 28.93 -7.00
CA THR A 24 21.03 29.71 -6.33
C THR A 24 20.50 30.71 -5.32
N SER A 25 19.18 30.80 -5.09
CA SER A 25 18.58 31.63 -4.03
C SER A 25 18.86 31.05 -2.64
N ASP A 26 18.59 31.82 -1.64
CA ASP A 26 18.66 31.41 -0.24
C ASP A 26 17.31 31.70 0.45
N PRO A 27 16.51 30.66 0.80
CA PRO A 27 16.77 29.23 0.57
C PRO A 27 16.76 28.83 -0.91
N SER A 28 17.54 27.79 -1.27
CA SER A 28 17.56 27.28 -2.64
C SER A 28 16.26 26.54 -2.97
N ARG A 29 15.97 26.43 -4.29
CA ARG A 29 14.83 25.65 -4.78
C ARG A 29 14.84 24.21 -4.27
N ALA A 30 16.00 23.56 -4.28
CA ALA A 30 16.13 22.17 -3.82
C ALA A 30 15.73 22.00 -2.36
N ILE A 31 16.16 22.89 -1.49
CA ILE A 31 15.81 22.88 -0.07
C ILE A 31 14.31 23.13 0.12
N CYS A 32 13.73 24.10 -0.59
CA CYS A 32 12.29 24.33 -0.52
C CYS A 32 11.48 23.12 -0.98
N ILE A 33 11.89 22.45 -2.06
CA ILE A 33 11.23 21.20 -2.54
C ILE A 33 11.37 20.09 -1.50
N GLN A 34 12.50 19.94 -0.85
CA GLN A 34 12.67 18.98 0.25
C GLN A 34 11.66 19.26 1.37
N TRP A 35 11.52 20.50 1.82
CA TRP A 35 10.55 20.87 2.86
C TRP A 35 9.11 20.61 2.45
N LEU A 36 8.77 20.83 1.17
CA LEU A 36 7.45 20.49 0.64
C LEU A 36 7.21 18.97 0.68
N ASN A 37 8.20 18.14 0.35
CA ASN A 37 8.10 16.69 0.43
C ASN A 37 7.91 16.19 1.87
N GLU A 38 8.68 16.71 2.81
CA GLU A 38 8.53 16.37 4.23
C GLU A 38 7.15 16.78 4.77
N THR A 39 6.66 17.95 4.34
CA THR A 39 5.31 18.42 4.70
C THR A 39 4.24 17.52 4.09
N ALA A 40 4.43 17.04 2.85
CA ALA A 40 3.50 16.12 2.20
C ALA A 40 3.37 14.79 2.95
N LEU A 41 4.48 14.22 3.40
CA LEU A 41 4.50 13.01 4.21
C LEU A 41 3.77 13.19 5.54
N TRP A 42 4.02 14.33 6.20
CA TRP A 42 3.36 14.66 7.45
C TRP A 42 1.84 14.85 7.29
N ILE A 43 1.39 15.57 6.22
CA ILE A 43 -0.04 15.71 5.90
C ILE A 43 -0.68 14.35 5.60
N ALA A 44 0.02 13.43 4.92
CA ALA A 44 -0.48 12.08 4.67
C ALA A 44 -0.76 11.34 5.99
N GLY A 45 0.10 11.48 6.99
CA GLY A 45 -0.11 10.95 8.34
C GLY A 45 -1.38 11.50 8.98
N ILE A 46 -1.55 12.82 8.99
CA ILE A 46 -2.76 13.46 9.54
C ILE A 46 -4.02 13.00 8.81
N CYS A 47 -3.97 12.87 7.47
CA CYS A 47 -5.10 12.39 6.69
C CYS A 47 -5.48 10.95 7.07
N ALA A 48 -4.50 10.07 7.27
CA ALA A 48 -4.72 8.70 7.69
C ALA A 48 -5.31 8.62 9.10
N GLU A 49 -4.72 9.34 10.07
CA GLU A 49 -5.20 9.40 11.46
C GLU A 49 -6.64 9.92 11.56
N ASN A 50 -6.98 10.92 10.78
CA ASN A 50 -8.33 11.51 10.77
C ASN A 50 -9.31 10.81 9.82
N SER A 51 -8.92 9.68 9.22
CA SER A 51 -9.72 8.94 8.23
C SER A 51 -10.28 9.85 7.12
N SER A 52 -9.45 10.78 6.65
CA SER A 52 -9.79 11.72 5.58
C SER A 52 -9.88 11.02 4.23
N ASP A 53 -10.66 11.54 3.31
CA ASP A 53 -10.68 11.11 1.91
C ASP A 53 -9.50 11.68 1.09
N LEU A 54 -8.79 12.67 1.64
CA LEU A 54 -7.60 13.24 1.00
C LEU A 54 -6.45 12.22 0.97
N GLY A 55 -5.88 11.99 -0.21
CA GLY A 55 -4.83 11.00 -0.42
C GLY A 55 -5.30 9.54 -0.29
N ARG A 56 -6.61 9.30 -0.06
CA ARG A 56 -7.19 7.97 0.02
C ARG A 56 -7.53 7.45 -1.36
N ILE A 57 -7.06 6.26 -1.69
CA ILE A 57 -7.37 5.55 -2.93
C ILE A 57 -7.88 4.15 -2.62
N ILE A 58 -8.41 3.47 -3.64
CA ILE A 58 -8.90 2.10 -3.51
C ILE A 58 -8.00 1.19 -4.34
N GLY A 59 -7.26 0.33 -3.67
CA GLY A 59 -6.51 -0.75 -4.30
C GLY A 59 -7.41 -1.95 -4.57
N THR A 60 -7.09 -2.68 -5.63
CA THR A 60 -7.78 -3.91 -5.98
C THR A 60 -6.79 -5.07 -6.00
N ILE A 61 -7.13 -6.13 -5.29
CA ILE A 61 -6.40 -7.39 -5.27
C ILE A 61 -7.33 -8.46 -5.83
N THR A 62 -6.82 -9.30 -6.73
CA THR A 62 -7.52 -10.50 -7.15
C THR A 62 -6.79 -11.71 -6.57
N THR A 63 -7.47 -12.49 -5.74
CA THR A 63 -6.93 -13.76 -5.26
C THR A 63 -6.93 -14.78 -6.39
N ILE A 64 -5.94 -15.67 -6.38
CA ILE A 64 -5.74 -16.69 -7.40
C ILE A 64 -5.68 -18.08 -6.76
N ILE A 65 -6.27 -19.06 -7.43
CA ILE A 65 -6.32 -20.46 -7.02
C ILE A 65 -6.01 -21.35 -8.23
N PRO A 66 -4.76 -21.32 -8.76
CA PRO A 66 -4.40 -22.07 -9.96
C PRO A 66 -4.46 -23.59 -9.71
N SER A 67 -4.98 -24.33 -10.72
CA SER A 67 -5.09 -25.79 -10.66
C SER A 67 -3.85 -26.44 -11.23
N ILE A 68 -3.36 -27.50 -10.56
CA ILE A 68 -2.23 -28.30 -11.01
C ILE A 68 -2.71 -29.31 -12.06
N THR A 69 -1.99 -29.40 -13.16
CA THR A 69 -2.26 -30.37 -14.24
C THR A 69 -1.18 -31.45 -14.34
N ALA A 70 0.02 -31.19 -13.80
CA ALA A 70 1.09 -32.19 -13.69
C ALA A 70 2.04 -31.85 -12.54
N ALA A 71 2.67 -32.86 -11.96
CA ALA A 71 3.79 -32.73 -11.03
C ALA A 71 4.79 -33.85 -11.29
N THR A 72 6.08 -33.57 -11.14
CA THR A 72 7.17 -34.51 -11.43
C THR A 72 7.77 -35.11 -10.18
N GLN A 73 8.17 -36.40 -10.26
CA GLN A 73 9.03 -37.05 -9.26
C GLN A 73 10.50 -36.67 -9.58
N ALA A 74 10.93 -35.48 -9.15
CA ALA A 74 12.24 -34.92 -9.45
C ALA A 74 12.77 -34.01 -8.33
N CYS A 75 14.02 -33.61 -8.43
CA CYS A 75 14.64 -32.62 -7.56
C CYS A 75 15.20 -31.45 -8.44
N PRO A 76 14.63 -30.25 -8.41
CA PRO A 76 13.41 -29.88 -7.69
C PRO A 76 12.12 -30.45 -8.33
N CYS A 77 11.07 -30.59 -7.54
CA CYS A 77 9.74 -30.97 -8.02
C CYS A 77 9.21 -29.87 -8.96
N ALA A 78 8.91 -30.21 -10.22
CA ALA A 78 8.27 -29.30 -11.15
C ALA A 78 6.75 -29.49 -11.14
N VAL A 79 6.00 -28.39 -11.17
CA VAL A 79 4.54 -28.38 -11.25
C VAL A 79 4.10 -27.59 -12.47
N THR A 80 3.05 -28.08 -13.16
CA THR A 80 2.44 -27.44 -14.30
C THR A 80 1.04 -26.97 -13.94
N SER A 81 0.75 -25.71 -14.31
CA SER A 81 -0.55 -25.08 -14.04
C SER A 81 -0.75 -23.94 -15.03
N ALA A 82 -1.69 -24.06 -15.94
CA ALA A 82 -1.90 -23.08 -17.01
C ALA A 82 -2.19 -21.68 -16.46
N SER A 83 -1.43 -20.70 -16.93
CA SER A 83 -1.56 -19.27 -16.57
C SER A 83 -1.68 -19.02 -15.06
N HIS A 84 -0.83 -19.69 -14.29
CA HIS A 84 -0.94 -19.74 -12.83
C HIS A 84 -0.85 -18.37 -12.11
N GLY A 85 -0.30 -17.33 -12.73
CA GLY A 85 -0.21 -15.98 -12.14
C GLY A 85 0.69 -15.84 -10.90
N LEU A 86 1.42 -16.90 -10.50
CA LEU A 86 2.39 -16.88 -9.41
C LEU A 86 3.72 -16.26 -9.86
N VAL A 87 4.47 -15.74 -8.90
CA VAL A 87 5.83 -15.20 -9.09
C VAL A 87 6.83 -15.95 -8.21
N THR A 88 8.11 -15.90 -8.57
CA THR A 88 9.17 -16.48 -7.75
C THR A 88 9.19 -15.84 -6.36
N GLY A 89 9.24 -16.69 -5.33
CA GLY A 89 9.19 -16.29 -3.93
C GLY A 89 7.79 -16.31 -3.31
N ASP A 90 6.75 -16.63 -4.10
CA ASP A 90 5.41 -16.81 -3.54
C ASP A 90 5.36 -18.02 -2.61
N GLU A 91 4.80 -17.82 -1.43
CA GLU A 91 4.46 -18.90 -0.49
C GLU A 91 3.08 -19.43 -0.87
N ILE A 92 3.02 -20.72 -1.19
CA ILE A 92 1.79 -21.40 -1.60
C ILE A 92 1.54 -22.63 -0.73
N CYS A 93 0.26 -22.95 -0.55
CA CYS A 93 -0.19 -24.22 -0.01
C CYS A 93 -0.83 -25.04 -1.13
N ILE A 94 -0.57 -26.34 -1.17
CA ILE A 94 -1.14 -27.26 -2.16
C ILE A 94 -2.16 -28.15 -1.47
N LYS A 95 -3.31 -28.38 -2.14
CA LYS A 95 -4.36 -29.30 -1.66
C LYS A 95 -4.96 -30.10 -2.80
N ASN A 96 -5.59 -31.21 -2.47
CA ASN A 96 -6.40 -32.04 -3.38
C ASN A 96 -5.62 -32.65 -4.54
N VAL A 97 -4.35 -32.92 -4.38
CA VAL A 97 -3.55 -33.72 -5.32
C VAL A 97 -3.89 -35.20 -5.11
N VAL A 98 -4.12 -35.91 -6.20
CA VAL A 98 -4.34 -37.35 -6.24
C VAL A 98 -3.07 -38.04 -6.76
N GLY A 99 -2.64 -39.07 -6.10
CA GLY A 99 -1.37 -39.76 -6.34
C GLY A 99 -0.25 -39.23 -5.47
N MET A 100 0.34 -38.08 -5.85
CA MET A 100 1.42 -37.42 -5.08
C MET A 100 0.84 -36.67 -3.86
N THR A 101 0.22 -37.41 -2.94
CA THR A 101 -0.49 -36.84 -1.78
C THR A 101 0.42 -36.19 -0.76
N GLU A 102 1.72 -36.42 -0.84
CA GLU A 102 2.76 -35.81 0.00
C GLU A 102 2.86 -34.29 -0.19
N LEU A 103 2.33 -33.77 -1.30
CA LEU A 103 2.21 -32.34 -1.55
C LEU A 103 1.04 -31.70 -0.80
N ASN A 104 0.03 -32.48 -0.40
CA ASN A 104 -1.19 -31.94 0.21
C ASN A 104 -0.93 -31.38 1.59
N ASP A 105 -1.64 -30.28 1.90
CA ASP A 105 -1.59 -29.59 3.18
C ASP A 105 -0.18 -29.18 3.61
N THR A 106 0.67 -28.85 2.62
CA THR A 106 2.06 -28.44 2.82
C THR A 106 2.31 -27.09 2.15
N GLU A 107 3.09 -26.26 2.81
CA GLU A 107 3.52 -24.95 2.30
C GLU A 107 4.84 -25.08 1.54
N PHE A 108 4.92 -24.39 0.39
CA PHE A 108 6.09 -24.38 -0.47
C PHE A 108 6.43 -22.97 -0.91
N THR A 109 7.71 -22.70 -1.12
CA THR A 109 8.16 -21.53 -1.86
C THR A 109 8.16 -21.85 -3.36
N PHE A 110 7.38 -21.11 -4.12
CA PHE A 110 7.26 -21.30 -5.55
C PHE A 110 8.37 -20.57 -6.32
N THR A 111 9.00 -21.24 -7.26
CA THR A 111 9.95 -20.63 -8.19
C THR A 111 9.36 -20.73 -9.60
N LYS A 112 9.03 -19.57 -10.17
CA LYS A 112 8.45 -19.47 -11.51
C LYS A 112 9.50 -19.85 -12.57
N VAL A 113 9.12 -20.74 -13.49
CA VAL A 113 9.90 -21.07 -14.69
C VAL A 113 9.33 -20.28 -15.88
N ASP A 114 8.03 -20.40 -16.14
CA ASP A 114 7.31 -19.68 -17.20
C ASP A 114 5.88 -19.34 -16.75
N ALA A 115 4.95 -19.03 -17.70
CA ALA A 115 3.57 -18.70 -17.41
C ALA A 115 2.75 -19.89 -16.90
N ASP A 116 3.14 -21.10 -17.28
CA ASP A 116 2.38 -22.34 -17.09
C ASP A 116 3.13 -23.34 -16.19
N SER A 117 4.34 -23.03 -15.74
CA SER A 117 5.16 -23.95 -14.94
C SER A 117 6.01 -23.24 -13.89
N GLY A 118 6.34 -24.01 -12.84
CA GLY A 118 7.27 -23.60 -11.81
C GLY A 118 7.81 -24.80 -11.04
N THR A 119 8.68 -24.55 -10.08
CA THR A 119 9.25 -25.58 -9.23
C THR A 119 8.99 -25.30 -7.77
N LEU A 120 8.83 -26.37 -7.00
CA LEU A 120 8.83 -26.38 -5.55
C LEU A 120 10.27 -26.75 -5.10
N GLY A 121 10.82 -26.06 -4.14
CA GLY A 121 12.21 -26.27 -3.69
C GLY A 121 12.44 -27.58 -2.93
N ILE A 122 11.81 -28.67 -3.35
CA ILE A 122 11.84 -29.98 -2.68
C ILE A 122 12.30 -31.08 -3.63
N ASP A 123 12.81 -32.17 -3.03
CA ASP A 123 13.06 -33.42 -3.72
C ASP A 123 11.84 -34.33 -3.60
N SER A 124 11.15 -34.54 -4.70
CA SER A 124 9.97 -35.42 -4.80
C SER A 124 10.25 -36.75 -5.49
N SER A 125 11.52 -37.12 -5.70
CA SER A 125 11.90 -38.37 -6.39
C SER A 125 11.39 -39.63 -5.72
N ALA A 126 11.19 -39.59 -4.39
CA ALA A 126 10.65 -40.70 -3.60
C ALA A 126 9.12 -40.61 -3.35
N TYR A 127 8.46 -39.57 -3.86
CA TYR A 127 7.01 -39.37 -3.67
C TYR A 127 6.20 -40.31 -4.56
N THR A 128 4.92 -40.50 -4.22
CA THR A 128 3.99 -41.24 -5.09
C THR A 128 3.80 -40.49 -6.42
N ALA A 129 3.62 -41.19 -7.52
CA ALA A 129 3.44 -40.59 -8.80
C ALA A 129 2.16 -39.75 -8.84
N TYR A 130 2.23 -38.53 -9.45
CA TYR A 130 1.06 -37.70 -9.67
C TYR A 130 0.05 -38.39 -10.59
N VAL A 131 -1.23 -38.35 -10.22
CA VAL A 131 -2.32 -38.90 -11.03
C VAL A 131 -3.20 -37.80 -11.59
N SER A 132 -3.72 -36.92 -10.73
CA SER A 132 -4.61 -35.84 -11.15
C SER A 132 -4.86 -34.82 -10.01
N GLY A 133 -5.55 -33.75 -10.34
CA GLY A 133 -6.05 -32.76 -9.36
C GLY A 133 -4.95 -31.91 -8.78
N GLY A 134 -5.27 -31.23 -7.72
CA GLY A 134 -4.39 -30.30 -7.02
C GLY A 134 -4.70 -28.85 -7.32
N THR A 135 -4.67 -28.05 -6.27
CA THR A 135 -4.89 -26.60 -6.31
C THR A 135 -3.84 -25.91 -5.47
N MET A 136 -3.27 -24.85 -6.00
CA MET A 136 -2.32 -23.99 -5.30
C MET A 136 -3.07 -22.79 -4.71
N TYR A 137 -2.86 -22.53 -3.43
CA TYR A 137 -3.47 -21.42 -2.71
C TYR A 137 -2.38 -20.44 -2.27
N LYS A 138 -2.64 -19.16 -2.46
CA LYS A 138 -1.73 -18.06 -2.07
C LYS A 138 -2.46 -17.14 -1.10
N ARG A 139 -1.78 -16.71 -0.02
CA ARG A 139 -2.35 -15.81 0.99
C ARG A 139 -1.69 -14.42 1.05
N LYS A 140 -0.56 -14.22 0.37
CA LYS A 140 0.22 -12.99 0.39
C LYS A 140 0.24 -12.33 -0.99
N TYR A 141 -0.13 -11.06 -1.07
CA TYR A 141 -0.28 -10.31 -2.31
C TYR A 141 0.44 -8.97 -2.23
N ASN A 142 1.28 -8.68 -3.22
CA ASN A 142 2.10 -7.47 -3.29
C ASN A 142 1.43 -6.31 -4.08
N ALA A 143 0.10 -6.33 -4.24
CA ALA A 143 -0.58 -5.40 -5.14
C ALA A 143 -0.52 -3.92 -4.74
N LEU A 144 -0.19 -3.61 -3.48
CA LEU A 144 -0.21 -2.23 -2.94
C LEU A 144 1.16 -1.75 -2.43
N ALA A 145 2.18 -2.59 -2.42
CA ALA A 145 3.42 -2.39 -1.67
C ALA A 145 4.15 -1.07 -1.92
N SER A 146 4.18 -0.59 -3.17
CA SER A 146 4.96 0.62 -3.53
C SER A 146 4.26 1.94 -3.22
N ALA A 147 2.95 1.91 -2.96
CA ALA A 147 2.14 3.12 -2.80
C ALA A 147 1.43 3.20 -1.44
N LEU A 148 1.55 2.18 -0.60
CA LEU A 148 0.85 2.11 0.68
C LEU A 148 1.56 2.97 1.74
N TYR A 149 0.86 3.96 2.27
CA TYR A 149 1.27 4.67 3.49
C TYR A 149 0.61 4.05 4.72
N ALA A 150 -0.73 3.94 4.70
CA ALA A 150 -1.50 3.31 5.76
C ALA A 150 -2.76 2.63 5.19
N PRO A 151 -3.09 1.38 5.59
CA PRO A 151 -4.33 0.74 5.18
C PRO A 151 -5.52 1.34 5.94
N ALA A 152 -6.69 1.32 5.31
CA ALA A 152 -7.93 1.57 6.05
C ALA A 152 -8.27 0.36 6.93
N GLN A 153 -9.08 0.60 7.96
CA GLN A 153 -9.51 -0.46 8.89
C GLN A 153 -10.41 -1.52 8.23
N GLU A 154 -10.94 -1.22 7.07
CA GLU A 154 -11.92 -2.03 6.37
C GLU A 154 -11.63 -2.11 4.89
N GLY A 155 -11.88 -3.29 4.31
CA GLY A 155 -11.93 -3.54 2.89
C GLY A 155 -13.20 -4.31 2.51
N TRP A 156 -13.39 -4.62 1.24
CA TRP A 156 -14.57 -5.34 0.75
C TRP A 156 -14.18 -6.38 -0.29
N ILE A 157 -14.75 -7.57 -0.13
CA ILE A 157 -14.82 -8.56 -1.20
C ILE A 157 -15.98 -8.14 -2.11
N VAL A 158 -15.70 -7.98 -3.39
CA VAL A 158 -16.71 -7.69 -4.40
C VAL A 158 -16.90 -8.94 -5.26
N LYS A 159 -18.06 -9.59 -5.14
CA LYS A 159 -18.42 -10.73 -5.97
C LYS A 159 -19.85 -10.53 -6.46
N ASP A 160 -20.04 -10.53 -7.76
CA ASP A 160 -21.33 -10.27 -8.42
C ASP A 160 -21.93 -8.93 -7.94
N TYR A 161 -23.07 -8.96 -7.26
CA TYR A 161 -23.75 -7.79 -6.72
C TYR A 161 -23.60 -7.67 -5.19
N SER A 162 -22.81 -8.54 -4.54
CA SER A 162 -22.58 -8.52 -3.10
C SER A 162 -21.27 -7.81 -2.73
N ARG A 163 -21.26 -7.23 -1.54
CA ARG A 163 -20.07 -6.63 -0.93
C ARG A 163 -19.95 -7.15 0.49
N ASP A 164 -19.02 -8.04 0.70
CA ASP A 164 -18.73 -8.56 2.03
C ASP A 164 -17.56 -7.81 2.65
N LYS A 165 -17.76 -7.33 3.86
CA LYS A 165 -16.76 -6.57 4.59
C LYS A 165 -15.65 -7.48 5.09
N ILE A 166 -14.41 -7.02 4.95
CA ILE A 166 -13.22 -7.59 5.58
C ILE A 166 -12.57 -6.54 6.48
N ASN A 167 -12.01 -6.97 7.61
CA ASN A 167 -11.45 -6.06 8.60
C ASN A 167 -9.92 -6.17 8.66
N LEU A 168 -9.27 -5.02 8.86
CA LEU A 168 -7.85 -5.00 9.19
C LEU A 168 -7.64 -5.69 10.55
N THR A 169 -6.64 -6.52 10.65
CA THR A 169 -6.23 -7.19 11.88
C THR A 169 -4.73 -7.00 12.12
N THR A 170 -4.26 -7.38 13.29
CA THR A 170 -2.83 -7.36 13.60
C THR A 170 -2.19 -8.71 13.26
N GLU A 171 -0.92 -8.69 12.92
CA GLU A 171 -0.12 -9.88 12.57
C GLU A 171 -0.12 -10.96 13.67
N LYS A 172 -0.32 -10.56 14.92
CA LYS A 172 -0.35 -11.46 16.09
C LYS A 172 -1.41 -12.55 16.00
N ILE A 173 -2.50 -12.34 15.25
CA ILE A 173 -3.57 -13.34 15.07
C ILE A 173 -3.11 -14.53 14.22
N LEU A 174 -2.02 -14.41 13.45
CA LEU A 174 -1.49 -15.50 12.63
C LEU A 174 -0.97 -16.68 13.44
N VAL A 175 -0.49 -16.45 14.65
CA VAL A 175 0.09 -17.52 15.50
C VAL A 175 -1.00 -18.49 16.00
N ASP A 176 -2.25 -18.02 16.06
CA ASP A 176 -3.39 -18.79 16.58
C ASP A 176 -4.20 -19.49 15.47
N TYR A 177 -3.92 -19.21 14.19
CA TYR A 177 -4.59 -19.86 13.06
C TYR A 177 -3.80 -21.07 12.56
N SER A 178 -4.52 -22.17 12.30
CA SER A 178 -3.93 -23.28 11.54
C SER A 178 -3.50 -22.76 10.17
N PRO A 179 -2.22 -22.83 9.81
CA PRO A 179 -1.70 -22.18 8.59
C PRO A 179 -2.32 -22.73 7.29
N ILE A 180 -3.03 -23.83 7.36
CA ILE A 180 -3.45 -24.64 6.21
C ILE A 180 -4.97 -24.55 5.93
N GLU A 181 -5.72 -23.73 6.65
CA GLU A 181 -7.15 -23.57 6.37
C GLU A 181 -7.40 -22.73 5.12
N THR A 182 -8.31 -23.20 4.27
CA THR A 182 -8.83 -22.45 3.12
C THR A 182 -10.23 -21.97 3.44
N THR A 183 -10.43 -20.66 3.47
CA THR A 183 -11.72 -20.05 3.80
C THR A 183 -11.92 -18.74 3.02
N LYS A 184 -13.17 -18.29 2.94
CA LYS A 184 -13.47 -16.95 2.46
C LYS A 184 -12.79 -15.92 3.37
N PRO A 185 -11.99 -14.97 2.84
CA PRO A 185 -11.32 -13.95 3.64
C PRO A 185 -12.30 -13.11 4.44
N SER A 186 -12.12 -13.00 5.74
CA SER A 186 -12.89 -12.11 6.63
C SER A 186 -12.01 -11.02 7.26
N LYS A 187 -10.71 -11.25 7.24
CA LYS A 187 -9.69 -10.36 7.80
C LYS A 187 -8.50 -10.24 6.85
N PHE A 188 -7.77 -9.15 6.96
CA PHE A 188 -6.47 -8.96 6.31
C PHE A 188 -5.52 -8.24 7.24
N TYR A 189 -4.23 -8.34 6.99
CA TYR A 189 -3.19 -7.55 7.66
C TYR A 189 -2.15 -7.11 6.63
N VAL A 190 -1.33 -6.16 7.02
CA VAL A 190 -0.21 -5.66 6.22
C VAL A 190 1.07 -6.08 6.90
N ASP A 191 1.96 -6.78 6.18
CA ASP A 191 3.25 -7.21 6.72
C ASP A 191 4.29 -6.06 6.69
N GLY A 192 5.46 -6.29 7.31
CA GLY A 192 6.55 -5.30 7.35
C GLY A 192 7.10 -4.88 5.98
N SER A 193 6.73 -5.57 4.90
CA SER A 193 7.09 -5.25 3.51
C SER A 193 5.92 -4.64 2.72
N ASN A 194 4.88 -4.19 3.40
CA ASN A 194 3.67 -3.62 2.82
C ASN A 194 2.86 -4.57 1.92
N ASN A 195 3.01 -5.89 2.09
CA ASN A 195 2.14 -6.84 1.41
C ASN A 195 0.81 -6.97 2.14
N ILE A 196 -0.26 -7.17 1.38
CA ILE A 196 -1.56 -7.54 1.93
C ILE A 196 -1.60 -9.04 2.12
N CYS A 197 -1.83 -9.45 3.33
CA CYS A 197 -1.84 -10.85 3.73
C CYS A 197 -3.19 -11.23 4.34
N PHE A 198 -3.60 -12.47 4.11
CA PHE A 198 -4.80 -13.06 4.72
C PHE A 198 -4.38 -14.10 5.77
N PRO A 199 -5.04 -14.16 6.94
CA PRO A 199 -4.73 -15.17 7.96
C PRO A 199 -4.91 -16.60 7.47
N SER A 200 -5.93 -16.85 6.65
CA SER A 200 -6.21 -18.12 5.98
C SER A 200 -6.00 -17.99 4.47
N TYR A 201 -5.82 -19.11 3.80
CA TYR A 201 -5.77 -19.13 2.33
C TYR A 201 -7.15 -18.85 1.75
N PRO A 202 -7.32 -17.90 0.81
CA PRO A 202 -8.58 -17.72 0.11
C PRO A 202 -9.02 -19.00 -0.60
N ASP A 203 -10.27 -19.42 -0.40
CA ASP A 203 -10.85 -20.65 -0.96
C ASP A 203 -11.38 -20.49 -2.40
N ASP A 204 -11.46 -19.26 -2.90
CA ASP A 204 -11.91 -18.93 -4.26
C ASP A 204 -11.16 -17.70 -4.80
N ALA A 205 -11.33 -17.42 -6.08
CA ALA A 205 -10.87 -16.19 -6.72
C ALA A 205 -11.79 -15.03 -6.36
N TYR A 206 -11.33 -14.14 -5.49
CA TYR A 206 -12.05 -12.96 -5.04
C TYR A 206 -11.44 -11.68 -5.58
N THR A 207 -12.27 -10.73 -5.97
CA THR A 207 -11.86 -9.35 -6.16
C THR A 207 -12.01 -8.60 -4.84
N ILE A 208 -10.91 -8.18 -4.24
CA ILE A 208 -10.87 -7.53 -2.95
C ILE A 208 -10.47 -6.08 -3.14
N LYS A 209 -11.28 -5.16 -2.63
CA LYS A 209 -11.04 -3.72 -2.68
C LYS A 209 -10.65 -3.24 -1.29
N ILE A 210 -9.44 -2.69 -1.16
CA ILE A 210 -8.91 -2.18 0.10
C ILE A 210 -8.64 -0.69 -0.08
N PRO A 211 -9.36 0.18 0.62
CA PRO A 211 -8.99 1.59 0.70
C PRO A 211 -7.70 1.74 1.49
N TYR A 212 -6.86 2.66 1.04
CA TYR A 212 -5.64 3.00 1.77
C TYR A 212 -5.22 4.44 1.47
N TRP A 213 -4.42 5.02 2.33
CA TRP A 213 -3.76 6.30 2.07
C TRP A 213 -2.48 6.05 1.30
N GLN A 214 -2.38 6.73 0.17
CA GLN A 214 -1.22 6.61 -0.70
C GLN A 214 -0.06 7.44 -0.15
N LEU A 215 1.14 6.90 -0.27
CA LEU A 215 2.36 7.66 -0.09
C LEU A 215 2.40 8.80 -1.12
N PRO A 216 2.55 10.07 -0.72
CA PRO A 216 2.66 11.15 -1.68
C PRO A 216 3.83 10.95 -2.64
N THR A 217 3.59 11.19 -3.92
CA THR A 217 4.68 11.17 -4.92
C THR A 217 5.67 12.28 -4.61
N ALA A 218 6.95 11.94 -4.58
CA ALA A 218 8.01 12.91 -4.33
C ALA A 218 8.01 14.02 -5.39
N LEU A 219 8.04 15.25 -4.94
CA LEU A 219 8.18 16.43 -5.78
C LEU A 219 9.66 16.58 -6.14
N THR A 220 9.96 16.72 -7.42
CA THR A 220 11.33 16.85 -7.93
C THR A 220 11.49 18.02 -8.89
N ASP A 221 10.38 18.48 -9.49
CA ASP A 221 10.34 19.50 -10.53
C ASP A 221 9.31 20.57 -10.21
N PRO A 222 9.54 21.86 -10.52
CA PRO A 222 8.56 22.94 -10.39
C PRO A 222 7.23 22.69 -11.09
N GLU A 223 7.22 21.91 -12.17
CA GLU A 223 6.01 21.57 -12.93
C GLU A 223 5.18 20.46 -12.24
N ASN A 224 5.72 19.76 -11.23
CA ASN A 224 4.97 18.76 -10.49
C ASN A 224 3.74 19.40 -9.82
N THR A 225 2.64 18.66 -9.84
CA THR A 225 1.41 19.05 -9.13
C THR A 225 1.55 18.77 -7.64
N ALA A 226 1.20 19.73 -6.81
CA ALA A 226 1.16 19.56 -5.36
C ALA A 226 0.09 18.52 -4.97
N PRO A 227 0.38 17.63 -4.00
CA PRO A 227 -0.59 16.66 -3.53
C PRO A 227 -1.76 17.33 -2.76
N PHE A 228 -2.82 16.55 -2.51
CA PHE A 228 -3.99 16.98 -1.71
C PHE A 228 -4.86 18.09 -2.33
N LEU A 229 -4.93 18.15 -3.67
CA LEU A 229 -5.90 18.94 -4.44
C LEU A 229 -5.92 20.46 -4.15
N GLY A 230 -4.83 21.06 -3.71
CA GLY A 230 -4.74 22.48 -3.41
C GLY A 230 -5.37 22.91 -2.06
N ILE A 231 -6.10 22.03 -1.40
CA ILE A 231 -6.71 22.32 -0.09
C ILE A 231 -5.64 22.58 0.97
N MET A 232 -4.50 21.92 0.84
CA MET A 232 -3.37 22.02 1.76
C MET A 232 -2.30 23.05 1.33
N ASP A 233 -2.50 23.78 0.25
CA ASP A 233 -1.50 24.74 -0.28
C ASP A 233 -1.01 25.71 0.78
N ASN A 234 -1.92 26.29 1.57
CA ASN A 234 -1.54 27.21 2.64
C ASN A 234 -0.69 26.53 3.71
N VAL A 235 -0.94 25.25 3.99
CA VAL A 235 -0.13 24.48 4.96
C VAL A 235 1.27 24.26 4.41
N PHE A 236 1.41 23.93 3.13
CA PHE A 236 2.71 23.80 2.46
C PHE A 236 3.50 25.11 2.48
N ILE A 237 2.85 26.22 2.09
CA ILE A 237 3.48 27.53 2.04
C ILE A 237 3.92 27.97 3.43
N GLU A 238 3.08 27.83 4.44
CA GLU A 238 3.41 28.19 5.83
C GLU A 238 4.52 27.33 6.39
N ALA A 239 4.51 26.03 6.14
CA ALA A 239 5.55 25.08 6.55
C ALA A 239 6.92 25.47 6.00
N ALA A 240 7.01 25.70 4.70
CA ALA A 240 8.27 26.04 4.06
C ALA A 240 8.74 27.45 4.44
N THR A 241 7.82 28.43 4.55
CA THR A 241 8.16 29.80 4.94
C THR A 241 8.73 29.85 6.35
N TRP A 242 8.10 29.15 7.29
CA TRP A 242 8.58 29.12 8.68
C TRP A 242 9.99 28.51 8.77
N ARG A 243 10.23 27.38 8.11
CA ARG A 243 11.55 26.75 8.06
C ARG A 243 12.62 27.66 7.46
N ALA A 244 12.27 28.39 6.41
CA ALA A 244 13.17 29.37 5.79
C ALA A 244 13.53 30.52 6.71
N GLN A 245 12.58 30.99 7.52
CA GLN A 245 12.79 32.11 8.47
C GLN A 245 13.57 31.71 9.71
N ASN A 246 13.47 30.44 10.13
CA ASN A 246 14.06 29.94 11.39
C ASN A 246 15.20 28.94 11.18
N ARG A 247 15.79 28.87 10.01
CA ARG A 247 16.84 27.90 9.67
C ARG A 247 18.14 28.06 10.44
N ASP A 248 18.45 29.32 10.84
CA ASP A 248 19.71 29.66 11.51
C ASP A 248 19.59 29.60 13.05
N GLU A 249 18.37 29.49 13.57
CA GLU A 249 18.07 29.41 15.01
C GLU A 249 17.21 28.17 15.27
N TYR A 250 17.87 27.03 15.53
CA TYR A 250 17.16 25.82 15.90
C TYR A 250 16.68 25.89 17.36
N ASP A 251 15.41 26.22 17.55
CA ASP A 251 14.72 26.14 18.85
C ASP A 251 13.62 25.08 18.78
N ILE A 252 13.86 23.94 19.45
CA ILE A 252 12.93 22.81 19.49
C ILE A 252 11.58 23.19 20.10
N THR A 253 11.55 24.16 21.03
CA THR A 253 10.31 24.61 21.67
C THR A 253 9.44 25.38 20.68
N MET A 254 10.06 26.21 19.87
CA MET A 254 9.39 26.95 18.79
C MET A 254 8.92 26.01 17.69
N GLU A 255 9.71 25.02 17.33
CA GLU A 255 9.33 23.99 16.33
C GLU A 255 8.11 23.20 16.80
N LEU A 256 8.07 22.74 18.05
CA LEU A 256 6.92 22.02 18.60
C LEU A 256 5.64 22.86 18.60
N LYS A 257 5.70 24.13 19.01
CA LYS A 257 4.54 25.05 18.95
C LYS A 257 4.04 25.23 17.53
N TRP A 258 4.94 25.36 16.59
CA TRP A 258 4.62 25.54 15.20
C TRP A 258 4.01 24.26 14.56
N MET A 259 4.53 23.09 14.91
CA MET A 259 3.95 21.80 14.50
C MET A 259 2.50 21.64 15.00
N VAL A 260 2.21 22.05 16.25
CA VAL A 260 0.83 22.07 16.78
C VAL A 260 -0.06 22.99 15.93
N PHE A 261 0.40 24.19 15.63
CA PHE A 261 -0.34 25.15 14.81
C PHE A 261 -0.64 24.63 13.40
N LEU A 262 0.35 24.02 12.72
CA LEU A 262 0.15 23.42 11.41
C LEU A 262 -0.82 22.24 11.47
N ASN A 263 -0.73 21.42 12.51
CA ASN A 263 -1.62 20.29 12.73
C ASN A 263 -3.08 20.75 12.84
N GLU A 264 -3.35 21.79 13.63
CA GLU A 264 -4.68 22.37 13.73
C GLU A 264 -5.18 22.90 12.39
N ARG A 265 -4.33 23.55 11.59
CA ARG A 265 -4.70 24.04 10.28
C ARG A 265 -5.02 22.93 9.30
N ALA A 266 -4.22 21.87 9.26
CA ALA A 266 -4.46 20.70 8.44
C ALA A 266 -5.78 20.01 8.84
N GLN A 267 -6.02 19.83 10.13
CA GLN A 267 -7.26 19.25 10.64
C GLN A 267 -8.48 20.11 10.30
N ARG A 268 -8.40 21.44 10.39
CA ARG A 268 -9.47 22.36 9.98
C ARG A 268 -9.77 22.24 8.49
N ALA A 269 -8.75 22.16 7.63
CA ALA A 269 -8.93 21.98 6.19
C ALA A 269 -9.64 20.65 5.87
N ILE A 270 -9.28 19.56 6.54
CA ILE A 270 -9.93 18.25 6.44
C ILE A 270 -11.40 18.35 6.90
N ALA A 271 -11.66 19.00 8.03
CA ALA A 271 -13.02 19.15 8.58
C ALA A 271 -13.94 19.99 7.66
N MET A 272 -13.42 21.05 7.06
CA MET A 272 -14.16 21.86 6.07
C MET A 272 -14.57 21.02 4.86
N ARG A 273 -13.66 20.19 4.34
CA ARG A 273 -13.96 19.31 3.21
C ARG A 273 -15.06 18.30 3.55
N LYS A 274 -15.01 17.67 4.72
CA LYS A 274 -16.07 16.75 5.18
C LYS A 274 -17.44 17.43 5.22
N LYS A 275 -17.54 18.67 5.70
CA LYS A 275 -18.79 19.45 5.72
C LYS A 275 -19.33 19.75 4.32
N THR A 276 -18.46 20.09 3.38
CA THR A 276 -18.85 20.38 2.00
C THR A 276 -19.41 19.14 1.29
N GLN A 277 -18.88 17.95 1.58
CA GLN A 277 -19.38 16.71 0.99
C GLN A 277 -20.74 16.28 1.56
N VAL A 278 -21.00 16.54 2.83
CA VAL A 278 -22.30 16.23 3.47
C VAL A 278 -23.39 17.21 3.00
N GLY A 279 -23.04 18.46 2.64
CA GLY A 279 -24.00 19.47 2.17
C GLY A 279 -24.46 19.31 0.70
N VAL A 280 -23.86 18.40 -0.06
CA VAL A 280 -24.23 18.12 -1.47
C VAL A 280 -25.25 16.96 -1.58
N GLY A 281 -25.62 16.36 -0.46
CA GLY A 281 -26.57 15.23 -0.35
C GLY A 281 -27.99 15.61 0.10
N LEU A 282 -28.40 16.88 -0.05
CA LEU A 282 -29.78 17.34 0.19
C LEU A 282 -30.45 17.77 -1.10
#